data_dac10c6645d0f4884296503b85c6cfcc
#
_entry.id   dac10c6645d0f4884296503b85c6cfcc
#
_cell.length_a   1.000
_cell.length_b   1.000
_cell.length_c   1.000
_cell.angle_alpha   90.00
_cell.angle_beta   90.00
_cell.angle_gamma   90.00
#
_symmetry.space_group_name_H-M   'P 1'
#
loop_
_entity.id
_entity.type
_entity.pdbx_description
1 polymer ?
#
loop_
_entity_poly.entity_id
_entity_poly.type
_entity_poly.pdbx_seq_one_letter_code
_entity_poly.pdbx_strand_id
1 'polypeptide(L)'
;TGVNLTSYRSYAQTKKASIASNMAITEDLPPVPLAPSRSLQFEPLEEAAPHALSTILDSPTPDDAELTKVLYFMHHLQNLKICKRTGWYHHRVPEPESISDHMYRMAIMAILLKEDKVDVKKCVMMALIHDLAEARVGDLTPHCKVDKDEKTRRELDAIQFLTYDLLGDTDASNTIFQLWFEYEERQSLESKLVKDLDCFELCLQAYEYEKTHNIEDLQQFWNGAAPKIQHPQIKRWLTALLQKRRTLWKGRGIDYDKASVAANA
;
A
#
# COMPACT_ATOMS: atom_id res chain seq x y z
N THR A 1 24.95 -3.35 -10.59
CA THR A 1 24.97 -4.82 -10.40
C THR A 1 23.55 -5.28 -10.58
N GLY A 2 23.22 -5.75 -11.81
CA GLY A 2 21.90 -6.20 -12.18
C GLY A 2 21.51 -7.42 -11.35
N VAL A 3 20.43 -7.32 -10.60
CA VAL A 3 19.83 -8.46 -9.92
C VAL A 3 19.15 -9.32 -10.98
N ASN A 4 19.46 -10.61 -10.98
CA ASN A 4 18.97 -11.53 -12.00
C ASN A 4 17.46 -11.73 -11.86
N LEU A 5 16.68 -11.21 -12.79
CA LEU A 5 15.20 -11.29 -12.86
C LEU A 5 14.69 -12.74 -12.76
N THR A 6 15.42 -13.70 -13.30
CA THR A 6 15.09 -15.12 -13.19
C THR A 6 15.11 -15.58 -11.74
N SER A 7 15.99 -15.03 -10.89
CA SER A 7 16.05 -15.36 -9.47
C SER A 7 14.86 -14.80 -8.70
N TYR A 8 14.38 -13.59 -9.02
CA TYR A 8 13.19 -13.01 -8.39
C TYR A 8 11.91 -13.75 -8.78
N ARG A 9 11.74 -14.06 -10.07
CA ARG A 9 10.60 -14.89 -10.53
C ARG A 9 10.61 -16.27 -9.86
N SER A 10 11.77 -16.91 -9.81
CA SER A 10 11.93 -18.20 -9.12
C SER A 10 11.64 -18.11 -7.63
N TYR A 11 12.12 -17.05 -6.96
CA TYR A 11 11.85 -16.81 -5.54
C TYR A 11 10.36 -16.52 -5.28
N ALA A 12 9.73 -15.67 -6.08
CA ALA A 12 8.30 -15.38 -5.98
C ALA A 12 7.45 -16.65 -6.18
N GLN A 13 7.81 -17.50 -7.15
CA GLN A 13 7.17 -18.80 -7.36
C GLN A 13 7.41 -19.74 -6.18
N THR A 14 8.61 -19.78 -5.62
CA THR A 14 8.93 -20.59 -4.44
C THR A 14 8.18 -20.10 -3.21
N LYS A 15 8.10 -18.78 -3.00
CA LYS A 15 7.32 -18.17 -1.90
C LYS A 15 5.83 -18.46 -2.05
N LYS A 16 5.30 -18.32 -3.27
CA LYS A 16 3.91 -18.69 -3.59
C LYS A 16 3.61 -20.16 -3.33
N ALA A 17 4.51 -21.07 -3.73
CA ALA A 17 4.40 -22.51 -3.47
C ALA A 17 4.49 -22.82 -1.97
N SER A 18 5.38 -22.15 -1.22
CA SER A 18 5.49 -22.29 0.23
C SER A 18 4.23 -21.81 0.96
N ILE A 19 3.68 -20.66 0.55
CA ILE A 19 2.42 -20.13 1.10
C ILE A 19 1.27 -21.10 0.80
N ALA A 20 1.16 -21.58 -0.45
CA ALA A 20 0.12 -22.53 -0.85
C ALA A 20 0.23 -23.86 -0.09
N SER A 21 1.46 -24.33 0.19
CA SER A 21 1.69 -25.54 1.01
C SER A 21 1.24 -25.36 2.47
N ASN A 22 1.40 -24.17 3.03
CA ASN A 22 0.94 -23.86 4.39
C ASN A 22 -0.57 -23.69 4.46
N MET A 23 -1.23 -23.29 3.37
CA MET A 23 -2.67 -23.06 3.28
C MET A 23 -3.49 -24.33 2.98
N ALA A 24 -2.87 -25.39 2.48
CA ALA A 24 -3.55 -26.67 2.20
C ALA A 24 -4.19 -27.34 3.44
N ILE A 25 -4.10 -26.70 4.62
CA ILE A 25 -4.65 -27.20 5.89
C ILE A 25 -5.96 -26.47 6.28
N THR A 26 -6.40 -25.44 5.53
CA THR A 26 -7.62 -24.66 5.85
C THR A 26 -8.51 -24.47 4.63
N GLU A 27 -9.15 -25.54 4.18
CA GLU A 27 -10.33 -25.44 3.32
C GLU A 27 -11.53 -25.07 4.20
N ASP A 28 -12.25 -24.00 3.80
CA ASP A 28 -13.49 -23.41 4.35
C ASP A 28 -13.33 -22.06 5.06
N LEU A 29 -12.91 -21.03 4.33
CA LEU A 29 -13.19 -19.67 4.74
C LEU A 29 -14.19 -19.02 3.75
N PRO A 30 -15.31 -18.44 4.26
CA PRO A 30 -16.25 -17.73 3.41
C PRO A 30 -15.58 -16.50 2.78
N PRO A 31 -16.02 -16.06 1.59
CA PRO A 31 -15.49 -14.87 0.96
C PRO A 31 -15.63 -13.68 1.89
N VAL A 32 -14.52 -12.99 2.16
CA VAL A 32 -14.49 -11.77 2.98
C VAL A 32 -15.37 -10.73 2.29
N PRO A 33 -16.36 -10.15 2.98
CA PRO A 33 -17.11 -9.03 2.41
C PRO A 33 -16.15 -7.89 2.12
N LEU A 34 -16.02 -7.52 0.87
CA LEU A 34 -15.42 -6.24 0.50
C LEU A 34 -16.13 -5.16 1.30
N ALA A 35 -15.37 -4.23 1.90
CA ALA A 35 -15.94 -3.03 2.49
C ALA A 35 -16.97 -2.44 1.50
N PRO A 36 -18.11 -1.87 1.95
CA PRO A 36 -19.16 -1.38 1.10
C PRO A 36 -18.74 -0.08 0.37
N SER A 37 -17.69 -0.17 -0.41
CA SER A 37 -17.46 0.73 -1.53
C SER A 37 -18.31 0.17 -2.66
N ARG A 38 -19.04 1.03 -3.37
CA ARG A 38 -19.76 0.66 -4.58
C ARG A 38 -18.92 -0.37 -5.31
N SER A 39 -19.46 -1.59 -5.43
CA SER A 39 -18.83 -2.67 -6.17
C SER A 39 -18.63 -2.18 -7.61
N LEU A 40 -17.43 -1.70 -7.89
CA LEU A 40 -16.98 -1.58 -9.26
C LEU A 40 -16.76 -3.04 -9.68
N GLN A 41 -17.78 -3.63 -10.31
CA GLN A 41 -17.62 -4.89 -11.02
C GLN A 41 -16.72 -4.60 -12.21
N PHE A 42 -15.42 -4.86 -12.03
CA PHE A 42 -14.52 -4.98 -13.17
C PHE A 42 -14.76 -6.33 -13.81
N GLU A 43 -15.20 -6.32 -15.05
CA GLU A 43 -15.25 -7.54 -15.85
C GLU A 43 -13.83 -8.14 -15.92
N PRO A 44 -13.71 -9.48 -15.86
CA PRO A 44 -12.42 -10.14 -16.06
C PRO A 44 -11.79 -9.69 -17.38
N LEU A 45 -10.51 -9.39 -17.36
CA LEU A 45 -9.79 -8.87 -18.52
C LEU A 45 -9.85 -9.79 -19.75
N GLU A 46 -9.95 -11.09 -19.52
CA GLU A 46 -10.05 -12.11 -20.58
C GLU A 46 -11.30 -11.96 -21.45
N GLU A 47 -12.40 -11.44 -20.89
CA GLU A 47 -13.65 -11.21 -21.63
C GLU A 47 -13.73 -9.80 -22.22
N ALA A 48 -13.17 -8.79 -21.54
CA ALA A 48 -13.34 -7.39 -21.95
C ALA A 48 -12.33 -6.94 -23.03
N ALA A 49 -11.10 -7.41 -23.01
CA ALA A 49 -10.05 -6.90 -23.89
C ALA A 49 -10.28 -7.21 -25.40
N PRO A 50 -10.62 -8.43 -25.80
CA PRO A 50 -10.92 -8.74 -27.21
C PRO A 50 -12.17 -8.03 -27.73
N HIS A 51 -13.18 -7.88 -26.87
CA HIS A 51 -14.46 -7.27 -27.27
C HIS A 51 -14.36 -5.74 -27.39
N ALA A 52 -13.61 -5.09 -26.50
CA ALA A 52 -13.38 -3.64 -26.55
C ALA A 52 -12.58 -3.24 -27.81
N LEU A 53 -11.58 -4.03 -28.20
CA LEU A 53 -10.80 -3.80 -29.42
C LEU A 53 -11.62 -4.01 -30.69
N SER A 54 -12.44 -5.05 -30.76
CA SER A 54 -13.26 -5.35 -31.94
C SER A 54 -14.36 -4.31 -32.17
N THR A 55 -14.77 -3.56 -31.15
CA THR A 55 -15.79 -2.50 -31.27
C THR A 55 -15.23 -1.14 -31.63
N ILE A 56 -13.92 -0.91 -31.41
CA ILE A 56 -13.27 0.39 -31.61
C ILE A 56 -12.43 0.45 -32.89
N LEU A 57 -11.88 -0.71 -33.30
CA LEU A 57 -10.95 -0.79 -34.43
C LEU A 57 -11.44 -1.78 -35.49
N ASP A 58 -11.48 -1.36 -36.74
CA ASP A 58 -11.88 -2.22 -37.88
C ASP A 58 -10.93 -3.41 -38.12
N SER A 59 -9.65 -3.30 -37.68
CA SER A 59 -8.64 -4.35 -37.76
C SER A 59 -7.52 -4.07 -36.73
N PRO A 60 -7.66 -4.57 -35.47
CA PRO A 60 -6.65 -4.31 -34.44
C PRO A 60 -5.30 -4.95 -34.80
N THR A 61 -4.23 -4.18 -34.63
CA THR A 61 -2.85 -4.62 -34.78
C THR A 61 -2.31 -5.16 -33.43
N PRO A 62 -1.18 -5.89 -33.42
CA PRO A 62 -0.51 -6.25 -32.18
C PRO A 62 -0.18 -5.05 -31.27
N ASP A 63 0.17 -3.90 -31.88
CA ASP A 63 0.46 -2.65 -31.15
C ASP A 63 -0.80 -2.10 -30.46
N ASP A 64 -1.97 -2.22 -31.09
CA ASP A 64 -3.26 -1.84 -30.47
C ASP A 64 -3.60 -2.71 -29.25
N ALA A 65 -3.25 -3.99 -29.33
CA ALA A 65 -3.43 -4.90 -28.20
C ALA A 65 -2.52 -4.54 -27.01
N GLU A 66 -1.27 -4.16 -27.28
CA GLU A 66 -0.35 -3.67 -26.24
C GLU A 66 -0.83 -2.36 -25.62
N LEU A 67 -1.23 -1.39 -26.43
CA LEU A 67 -1.79 -0.13 -25.95
C LEU A 67 -3.04 -0.34 -25.10
N THR A 68 -3.89 -1.27 -25.48
CA THR A 68 -5.07 -1.62 -24.68
C THR A 68 -4.69 -2.15 -23.31
N LYS A 69 -3.71 -3.04 -23.22
CA LYS A 69 -3.22 -3.55 -21.92
C LYS A 69 -2.64 -2.45 -21.05
N VAL A 70 -1.88 -1.50 -21.62
CA VAL A 70 -1.38 -0.33 -20.89
C VAL A 70 -2.54 0.52 -20.36
N LEU A 71 -3.59 0.75 -21.15
CA LEU A 71 -4.78 1.46 -20.70
C LEU A 71 -5.49 0.71 -19.56
N TYR A 72 -5.61 -0.61 -19.63
CA TYR A 72 -6.16 -1.41 -18.53
C TYR A 72 -5.32 -1.28 -17.26
N PHE A 73 -3.99 -1.30 -17.37
CA PHE A 73 -3.12 -1.02 -16.23
C PHE A 73 -3.44 0.35 -15.62
N MET A 74 -3.53 1.40 -16.45
CA MET A 74 -3.87 2.75 -15.98
C MET A 74 -5.26 2.82 -15.35
N HIS A 75 -6.24 2.09 -15.87
CA HIS A 75 -7.58 2.00 -15.27
C HIS A 75 -7.56 1.32 -13.90
N HIS A 76 -6.72 0.31 -13.69
CA HIS A 76 -6.55 -0.27 -12.36
C HIS A 76 -6.03 0.75 -11.33
N LEU A 77 -5.16 1.68 -11.74
CA LEU A 77 -4.68 2.74 -10.84
C LEU A 77 -5.80 3.67 -10.34
N GLN A 78 -6.92 3.76 -11.07
CA GLN A 78 -8.10 4.48 -10.59
C GLN A 78 -8.61 3.94 -9.26
N ASN A 79 -8.46 2.65 -9.00
CA ASN A 79 -8.90 2.04 -7.74
C ASN A 79 -8.13 2.60 -6.54
N LEU A 80 -6.84 2.88 -6.68
CA LEU A 80 -6.05 3.52 -5.62
C LEU A 80 -6.54 4.92 -5.26
N LYS A 81 -7.16 5.63 -6.22
CA LYS A 81 -7.72 6.98 -6.02
C LYS A 81 -9.07 6.95 -5.31
N ILE A 82 -9.87 5.91 -5.54
CA ILE A 82 -11.22 5.81 -4.95
C ILE A 82 -11.26 4.92 -3.71
N CYS A 83 -10.36 3.95 -3.59
CA CYS A 83 -10.26 3.11 -2.40
C CYS A 83 -9.75 3.93 -1.23
N LYS A 84 -10.54 4.01 -0.18
CA LYS A 84 -10.20 4.71 1.05
C LYS A 84 -9.43 3.78 1.98
N ARG A 85 -8.45 4.34 2.71
CA ARG A 85 -7.69 3.58 3.70
C ARG A 85 -8.63 2.99 4.74
N THR A 86 -8.71 1.65 4.77
CA THR A 86 -9.68 0.85 5.54
C THR A 86 -9.62 1.15 7.04
N GLY A 87 -8.44 1.38 7.59
CA GLY A 87 -8.25 1.71 8.98
C GLY A 87 -9.04 2.96 9.40
N TRP A 88 -8.98 4.02 8.63
CA TRP A 88 -9.73 5.25 8.90
C TRP A 88 -11.24 5.06 8.77
N TYR A 89 -11.65 4.28 7.78
CA TYR A 89 -13.06 3.98 7.56
C TYR A 89 -13.66 3.24 8.77
N HIS A 90 -12.97 2.26 9.33
CA HIS A 90 -13.41 1.53 10.54
C HIS A 90 -13.54 2.45 11.77
N HIS A 91 -12.71 3.48 11.85
CA HIS A 91 -12.80 4.51 12.90
C HIS A 91 -13.78 5.64 12.58
N ARG A 92 -14.59 5.49 11.52
CA ARG A 92 -15.61 6.46 11.11
C ARG A 92 -15.04 7.86 10.89
N VAL A 93 -13.79 7.93 10.42
CA VAL A 93 -13.18 9.20 10.03
C VAL A 93 -13.97 9.77 8.85
N PRO A 94 -14.48 11.01 8.94
CA PRO A 94 -15.14 11.65 7.80
C PRO A 94 -14.17 11.85 6.65
N GLU A 95 -14.58 11.53 5.42
CA GLU A 95 -13.80 11.75 4.20
C GLU A 95 -12.34 11.26 4.30
N PRO A 96 -12.11 9.97 4.61
CA PRO A 96 -10.75 9.48 4.77
C PRO A 96 -9.96 9.57 3.46
N GLU A 97 -8.63 9.66 3.59
CA GLU A 97 -7.72 9.66 2.46
C GLU A 97 -7.84 8.39 1.62
N SER A 98 -7.50 8.49 0.35
CA SER A 98 -7.32 7.34 -0.53
C SER A 98 -5.91 6.72 -0.36
N ILE A 99 -5.73 5.50 -0.88
CA ILE A 99 -4.41 4.85 -0.93
C ILE A 99 -3.43 5.73 -1.72
N SER A 100 -3.85 6.32 -2.84
CA SER A 100 -2.97 7.19 -3.65
C SER A 100 -2.61 8.50 -2.96
N ASP A 101 -3.48 9.08 -2.13
CA ASP A 101 -3.15 10.28 -1.34
C ASP A 101 -2.01 10.00 -0.37
N HIS A 102 -2.07 8.86 0.32
CA HIS A 102 -1.03 8.35 1.20
C HIS A 102 0.31 8.15 0.46
N MET A 103 0.30 7.38 -0.63
CA MET A 103 1.49 7.10 -1.44
C MET A 103 2.14 8.39 -1.96
N TYR A 104 1.33 9.34 -2.43
CA TYR A 104 1.82 10.64 -2.90
C TYR A 104 2.53 11.41 -1.79
N ARG A 105 1.92 11.53 -0.60
CA ARG A 105 2.55 12.25 0.52
C ARG A 105 3.84 11.58 0.97
N MET A 106 3.90 10.25 1.03
CA MET A 106 5.12 9.51 1.30
C MET A 106 6.23 9.80 0.29
N ALA A 107 5.91 9.86 -1.01
CA ALA A 107 6.87 10.18 -2.06
C ALA A 107 7.47 11.59 -1.89
N ILE A 108 6.64 12.58 -1.53
CA ILE A 108 7.12 13.93 -1.22
C ILE A 108 7.98 13.93 0.06
N MET A 109 7.60 13.17 1.09
CA MET A 109 8.39 13.06 2.31
C MET A 109 9.78 12.44 2.04
N ALA A 110 9.87 11.47 1.14
CA ALA A 110 11.14 10.86 0.75
C ALA A 110 12.14 11.89 0.20
N ILE A 111 11.68 12.90 -0.55
CA ILE A 111 12.52 13.98 -1.09
C ILE A 111 13.15 14.83 0.03
N LEU A 112 12.50 14.91 1.20
CA LEU A 112 12.97 15.71 2.34
C LEU A 112 14.07 15.03 3.15
N LEU A 113 14.37 13.77 2.85
CA LEU A 113 15.40 13.01 3.56
C LEU A 113 16.80 13.53 3.21
N LYS A 114 17.64 13.57 4.23
CA LYS A 114 19.05 13.95 4.12
C LYS A 114 19.89 12.74 4.54
N GLU A 115 20.05 11.80 3.62
CA GLU A 115 20.78 10.56 3.89
C GLU A 115 21.64 10.21 2.66
N ASP A 116 22.94 10.37 2.80
CA ASP A 116 23.90 10.18 1.69
C ASP A 116 24.07 8.71 1.25
N LYS A 117 23.65 7.76 2.10
CA LYS A 117 23.81 6.31 1.87
C LYS A 117 22.62 5.68 1.17
N VAL A 118 21.59 6.46 0.85
CA VAL A 118 20.31 5.99 0.33
C VAL A 118 20.03 6.66 -1.00
N ASP A 119 19.57 5.89 -1.97
CA ASP A 119 19.05 6.44 -3.22
C ASP A 119 17.64 7.01 -2.98
N VAL A 120 17.58 8.34 -2.77
CA VAL A 120 16.33 9.07 -2.55
C VAL A 120 15.37 8.91 -3.73
N LYS A 121 15.85 8.85 -4.98
CA LYS A 121 14.99 8.64 -6.15
C LYS A 121 14.31 7.27 -6.10
N LYS A 122 15.06 6.26 -5.71
CA LYS A 122 14.53 4.92 -5.49
C LYS A 122 13.49 4.90 -4.36
N CYS A 123 13.73 5.62 -3.26
CA CYS A 123 12.75 5.76 -2.18
C CYS A 123 11.45 6.41 -2.67
N VAL A 124 11.54 7.46 -3.49
CA VAL A 124 10.36 8.12 -4.10
C VAL A 124 9.58 7.14 -4.97
N MET A 125 10.27 6.41 -5.84
CA MET A 125 9.62 5.41 -6.69
C MET A 125 8.98 4.29 -5.86
N MET A 126 9.70 3.79 -4.85
CA MET A 126 9.19 2.76 -3.95
C MET A 126 7.96 3.23 -3.17
N ALA A 127 7.94 4.47 -2.68
CA ALA A 127 6.79 5.06 -2.00
C ALA A 127 5.55 5.14 -2.91
N LEU A 128 5.73 5.38 -4.23
CA LEU A 128 4.64 5.39 -5.21
C LEU A 128 4.17 3.99 -5.63
N ILE A 129 4.90 2.94 -5.27
CA ILE A 129 4.64 1.58 -5.78
C ILE A 129 4.27 0.61 -4.64
N HIS A 130 4.64 0.88 -3.39
CA HIS A 130 4.58 -0.11 -2.30
C HIS A 130 3.18 -0.69 -2.07
N ASP A 131 2.12 0.11 -2.21
CA ASP A 131 0.72 -0.32 -2.06
C ASP A 131 0.01 -0.53 -3.43
N LEU A 132 0.78 -0.64 -4.55
CA LEU A 132 0.19 -0.77 -5.89
C LEU A 132 -0.70 -2.01 -6.04
N ALA A 133 -0.36 -3.12 -5.37
CA ALA A 133 -1.15 -4.34 -5.35
C ALA A 133 -2.59 -4.11 -4.85
N GLU A 134 -2.78 -3.12 -3.95
CA GLU A 134 -4.08 -2.75 -3.39
C GLU A 134 -5.07 -2.20 -4.43
N ALA A 135 -4.58 -1.83 -5.62
CA ALA A 135 -5.46 -1.53 -6.77
C ALA A 135 -6.40 -2.68 -7.13
N ARG A 136 -6.06 -3.92 -6.75
CA ARG A 136 -6.87 -5.12 -7.01
C ARG A 136 -7.43 -5.75 -5.73
N VAL A 137 -6.66 -5.78 -4.66
CA VAL A 137 -7.04 -6.49 -3.44
C VAL A 137 -7.68 -5.57 -2.39
N GLY A 138 -7.58 -4.25 -2.58
CA GLY A 138 -7.98 -3.25 -1.58
C GLY A 138 -7.01 -3.17 -0.41
N ASP A 139 -7.22 -2.20 0.49
CA ASP A 139 -6.43 -2.01 1.71
C ASP A 139 -6.81 -3.07 2.75
N LEU A 140 -6.08 -4.19 2.76
CA LEU A 140 -6.29 -5.30 3.70
C LEU A 140 -5.63 -5.00 5.05
N THR A 141 -6.44 -4.68 6.03
CA THR A 141 -6.02 -4.43 7.41
C THR A 141 -6.32 -5.64 8.32
N PRO A 142 -5.78 -5.68 9.55
CA PRO A 142 -6.12 -6.74 10.52
C PRO A 142 -7.63 -6.88 10.78
N HIS A 143 -8.42 -5.82 10.61
CA HIS A 143 -9.89 -5.86 10.74
C HIS A 143 -10.57 -6.72 9.68
N CYS A 144 -9.94 -6.94 8.54
CA CYS A 144 -10.47 -7.78 7.46
C CYS A 144 -10.42 -9.28 7.78
N LYS A 145 -9.78 -9.68 8.89
CA LYS A 145 -9.63 -11.09 9.33
C LYS A 145 -9.00 -12.00 8.27
N VAL A 146 -8.18 -11.44 7.40
CA VAL A 146 -7.35 -12.17 6.43
C VAL A 146 -6.03 -12.46 7.12
N ASP A 147 -5.60 -13.72 7.12
CA ASP A 147 -4.31 -14.06 7.68
C ASP A 147 -3.16 -13.47 6.84
N LYS A 148 -1.98 -13.39 7.45
CA LYS A 148 -0.84 -12.73 6.83
C LYS A 148 -0.38 -13.42 5.55
N ASP A 149 -0.40 -14.75 5.50
CA ASP A 149 0.08 -15.50 4.34
C ASP A 149 -0.90 -15.34 3.18
N GLU A 150 -2.21 -15.37 3.45
CA GLU A 150 -3.23 -15.10 2.44
C GLU A 150 -3.18 -13.67 1.93
N LYS A 151 -2.98 -12.68 2.81
CA LYS A 151 -2.73 -11.28 2.38
C LYS A 151 -1.54 -11.21 1.42
N THR A 152 -0.40 -11.78 1.83
CA THR A 152 0.83 -11.77 1.02
C THR A 152 0.61 -12.46 -0.33
N ARG A 153 -0.12 -13.59 -0.35
CA ARG A 153 -0.45 -14.31 -1.58
C ARG A 153 -1.28 -13.44 -2.53
N ARG A 154 -2.36 -12.82 -2.02
CA ARG A 154 -3.23 -11.95 -2.82
C ARG A 154 -2.50 -10.76 -3.40
N GLU A 155 -1.66 -10.11 -2.61
CA GLU A 155 -0.87 -8.97 -3.06
C GLU A 155 0.17 -9.38 -4.10
N LEU A 156 0.82 -10.54 -3.92
CA LEU A 156 1.76 -11.07 -4.91
C LEU A 156 1.06 -11.43 -6.23
N ASP A 157 -0.12 -12.06 -6.18
CA ASP A 157 -0.92 -12.36 -7.38
C ASP A 157 -1.35 -11.05 -8.08
N ALA A 158 -1.77 -10.05 -7.31
CA ALA A 158 -2.19 -8.75 -7.84
C ALA A 158 -1.05 -8.01 -8.54
N ILE A 159 0.14 -7.94 -7.92
CA ILE A 159 1.26 -7.23 -8.52
C ILE A 159 1.81 -7.97 -9.76
N GLN A 160 1.81 -9.31 -9.77
CA GLN A 160 2.18 -10.09 -10.95
C GLN A 160 1.25 -9.84 -12.11
N PHE A 161 -0.06 -9.81 -11.85
CA PHE A 161 -1.04 -9.47 -12.86
C PHE A 161 -0.84 -8.06 -13.42
N LEU A 162 -0.73 -7.05 -12.54
CA LEU A 162 -0.55 -5.66 -12.96
C LEU A 162 0.74 -5.45 -13.78
N THR A 163 1.81 -6.16 -13.43
CA THR A 163 3.09 -6.03 -14.12
C THR A 163 3.17 -6.95 -15.34
N TYR A 164 3.24 -8.26 -15.15
CA TYR A 164 3.58 -9.20 -16.22
C TYR A 164 2.42 -9.55 -17.14
N ASP A 165 1.19 -9.66 -16.61
CA ASP A 165 0.04 -10.00 -17.47
C ASP A 165 -0.43 -8.79 -18.27
N LEU A 166 -0.38 -7.58 -17.70
CA LEU A 166 -0.79 -6.35 -18.38
C LEU A 166 0.35 -5.68 -19.15
N LEU A 167 1.52 -5.48 -18.54
CA LEU A 167 2.62 -4.74 -19.17
C LEU A 167 3.64 -5.65 -19.87
N GLY A 168 3.48 -6.98 -19.75
CA GLY A 168 4.40 -7.94 -20.33
C GLY A 168 5.78 -7.93 -19.66
N ASP A 169 6.77 -8.50 -20.34
CA ASP A 169 8.17 -8.53 -19.88
C ASP A 169 8.92 -7.29 -20.34
N THR A 170 8.58 -6.15 -19.77
CA THR A 170 9.18 -4.84 -20.10
C THR A 170 10.06 -4.35 -18.97
N ASP A 171 10.93 -3.37 -19.23
CA ASP A 171 11.73 -2.71 -18.20
C ASP A 171 10.84 -2.03 -17.15
N ALA A 172 9.69 -1.50 -17.56
CA ALA A 172 8.73 -0.87 -16.67
C ALA A 172 8.10 -1.88 -15.71
N SER A 173 7.60 -3.02 -16.21
CA SER A 173 7.02 -4.08 -15.39
C SER A 173 8.04 -4.65 -14.42
N ASN A 174 9.26 -4.88 -14.88
CA ASN A 174 10.35 -5.38 -14.06
C ASN A 174 10.72 -4.39 -12.95
N THR A 175 10.80 -3.09 -13.26
CA THR A 175 11.09 -2.04 -12.29
C THR A 175 10.00 -1.95 -11.22
N ILE A 176 8.74 -1.95 -11.62
CA ILE A 176 7.60 -1.89 -10.69
C ILE A 176 7.60 -3.11 -9.76
N PHE A 177 7.72 -4.31 -10.34
CA PHE A 177 7.71 -5.54 -9.54
C PHE A 177 8.89 -5.59 -8.56
N GLN A 178 10.10 -5.24 -8.99
CA GLN A 178 11.29 -5.24 -8.14
C GLN A 178 11.17 -4.26 -6.98
N LEU A 179 10.68 -3.05 -7.19
CA LEU A 179 10.52 -2.05 -6.14
C LEU A 179 9.46 -2.47 -5.11
N TRP A 180 8.34 -3.03 -5.58
CA TRP A 180 7.31 -3.57 -4.70
C TRP A 180 7.87 -4.73 -3.88
N PHE A 181 8.54 -5.68 -4.53
CA PHE A 181 9.09 -6.85 -3.87
C PHE A 181 10.18 -6.50 -2.85
N GLU A 182 11.07 -5.56 -3.20
CA GLU A 182 12.10 -5.06 -2.29
C GLU A 182 11.51 -4.39 -1.05
N TYR A 183 10.40 -3.64 -1.22
CA TYR A 183 9.67 -3.08 -0.09
C TYR A 183 9.10 -4.17 0.83
N GLU A 184 8.50 -5.20 0.28
CA GLU A 184 7.94 -6.31 1.06
C GLU A 184 9.02 -7.11 1.82
N GLU A 185 10.17 -7.35 1.21
CA GLU A 185 11.28 -8.09 1.84
C GLU A 185 12.05 -7.28 2.89
N ARG A 186 12.01 -5.95 2.85
CA ARG A 186 12.63 -5.03 3.84
C ARG A 186 14.11 -5.29 4.10
N GLN A 187 14.86 -5.70 3.07
CA GLN A 187 16.27 -6.02 3.22
C GLN A 187 17.19 -4.81 2.98
N SER A 188 16.86 -3.96 2.00
CA SER A 188 17.66 -2.77 1.67
C SER A 188 17.47 -1.62 2.68
N LEU A 189 18.39 -0.65 2.62
CA LEU A 189 18.27 0.58 3.39
C LEU A 189 17.07 1.40 2.93
N GLU A 190 16.84 1.47 1.61
CA GLU A 190 15.72 2.19 1.00
C GLU A 190 14.38 1.63 1.47
N SER A 191 14.20 0.30 1.43
CA SER A 191 12.94 -0.32 1.84
C SER A 191 12.65 -0.14 3.33
N LYS A 192 13.68 -0.17 4.19
CA LYS A 192 13.53 0.13 5.62
C LYS A 192 13.14 1.58 5.85
N LEU A 193 13.77 2.50 5.10
CA LEU A 193 13.48 3.92 5.19
C LEU A 193 12.07 4.26 4.70
N VAL A 194 11.64 3.68 3.58
CA VAL A 194 10.27 3.87 3.07
C VAL A 194 9.25 3.30 4.06
N LYS A 195 9.56 2.19 4.76
CA LYS A 195 8.70 1.67 5.83
C LYS A 195 8.62 2.61 7.04
N ASP A 196 9.70 3.27 7.39
CA ASP A 196 9.68 4.29 8.44
C ASP A 196 8.84 5.52 8.03
N LEU A 197 8.89 5.91 6.74
CA LEU A 197 8.04 6.97 6.19
C LEU A 197 6.57 6.59 6.23
N ASP A 198 6.21 5.35 5.86
CA ASP A 198 4.86 4.82 5.94
C ASP A 198 4.31 4.88 7.38
N CYS A 199 5.10 4.43 8.35
CA CYS A 199 4.74 4.51 9.76
C CYS A 199 4.59 5.97 10.25
N PHE A 200 5.45 6.88 9.79
CA PHE A 200 5.37 8.29 10.16
C PHE A 200 4.18 8.98 9.49
N GLU A 201 3.92 8.68 8.23
CA GLU A 201 2.77 9.22 7.48
C GLU A 201 1.45 8.85 8.15
N LEU A 202 1.30 7.58 8.59
CA LEU A 202 0.15 7.12 9.36
C LEU A 202 -0.04 7.91 10.66
N CYS A 203 1.05 8.20 11.40
CA CYS A 203 1.00 9.03 12.61
C CYS A 203 0.61 10.48 12.28
N LEU A 204 1.15 11.04 11.20
CA LEU A 204 0.85 12.40 10.77
C LEU A 204 -0.63 12.54 10.38
N GLN A 205 -1.15 11.58 9.62
CA GLN A 205 -2.55 11.56 9.21
C GLN A 205 -3.49 11.38 10.41
N ALA A 206 -3.14 10.52 11.36
CA ALA A 206 -3.89 10.38 12.61
C ALA A 206 -3.99 11.73 13.36
N TYR A 207 -2.87 12.45 13.49
CA TYR A 207 -2.88 13.77 14.11
C TYR A 207 -3.76 14.77 13.37
N GLU A 208 -3.73 14.79 12.04
CA GLU A 208 -4.55 15.69 11.24
C GLU A 208 -6.04 15.40 11.43
N TYR A 209 -6.45 14.13 11.47
CA TYR A 209 -7.83 13.75 11.77
C TYR A 209 -8.24 14.07 13.20
N GLU A 210 -7.39 13.79 14.19
CA GLU A 210 -7.62 14.22 15.56
C GLU A 210 -7.87 15.73 15.63
N LYS A 211 -7.08 16.51 14.89
CA LYS A 211 -7.17 17.97 14.89
C LYS A 211 -8.42 18.50 14.16
N THR A 212 -8.72 17.97 12.98
CA THR A 212 -9.76 18.53 12.08
C THR A 212 -11.16 18.02 12.41
N HIS A 213 -11.27 16.75 12.84
CA HIS A 213 -12.56 16.12 13.08
C HIS A 213 -12.87 15.91 14.56
N ASN A 214 -12.01 16.39 15.46
CA ASN A 214 -12.15 16.23 16.91
C ASN A 214 -12.30 14.75 17.34
N ILE A 215 -11.59 13.85 16.66
CA ILE A 215 -11.57 12.41 16.97
C ILE A 215 -10.55 12.16 18.07
N GLU A 216 -10.92 11.35 19.08
CA GLU A 216 -10.06 11.04 20.24
C GLU A 216 -9.55 9.60 20.23
N ASP A 217 -10.15 8.73 19.43
CA ASP A 217 -9.86 7.28 19.44
C ASP A 217 -9.02 6.83 18.25
N LEU A 218 -7.85 7.46 18.06
CA LEU A 218 -6.87 7.01 17.06
C LEU A 218 -5.56 6.51 17.69
N GLN A 219 -5.54 6.31 19.02
CA GLN A 219 -4.32 5.92 19.75
C GLN A 219 -3.71 4.61 19.24
N GLN A 220 -4.52 3.65 18.80
CA GLN A 220 -4.02 2.38 18.28
C GLN A 220 -3.11 2.53 17.04
N PHE A 221 -3.35 3.54 16.19
CA PHE A 221 -2.48 3.81 15.03
C PHE A 221 -1.10 4.29 15.50
N TRP A 222 -1.06 5.15 16.53
CA TRP A 222 0.19 5.58 17.14
C TRP A 222 0.95 4.42 17.78
N ASN A 223 0.26 3.56 18.53
CA ASN A 223 0.85 2.39 19.17
C ASN A 223 1.41 1.40 18.14
N GLY A 224 0.72 1.26 17.01
CA GLY A 224 1.11 0.35 15.94
C GLY A 224 2.26 0.83 15.07
N ALA A 225 2.41 2.14 14.88
CA ALA A 225 3.35 2.73 13.93
C ALA A 225 4.56 3.39 14.59
N ALA A 226 4.37 4.27 15.56
CA ALA A 226 5.45 5.08 16.14
C ALA A 226 6.65 4.27 16.67
N PRO A 227 6.48 3.14 17.37
CA PRO A 227 7.61 2.34 17.86
C PRO A 227 8.44 1.69 16.76
N LYS A 228 7.90 1.53 15.57
CA LYS A 228 8.57 0.88 14.43
C LYS A 228 9.57 1.80 13.73
N ILE A 229 9.43 3.10 13.87
CA ILE A 229 10.28 4.10 13.23
C ILE A 229 11.69 4.02 13.82
N GLN A 230 12.70 3.80 12.97
CA GLN A 230 14.09 3.64 13.38
C GLN A 230 14.99 4.77 12.89
N HIS A 231 14.72 5.35 11.72
CA HIS A 231 15.58 6.35 11.09
C HIS A 231 15.66 7.64 11.93
N PRO A 232 16.88 8.17 12.23
CA PRO A 232 17.05 9.29 13.17
C PRO A 232 16.33 10.57 12.75
N GLN A 233 16.29 10.90 11.44
CA GLN A 233 15.61 12.09 10.96
C GLN A 233 14.10 11.96 11.13
N ILE A 234 13.52 10.78 10.82
CA ILE A 234 12.09 10.53 10.95
C ILE A 234 11.68 10.49 12.43
N LYS A 235 12.51 9.93 13.31
CA LYS A 235 12.32 10.03 14.78
C LYS A 235 12.23 11.48 15.27
N ARG A 236 13.06 12.37 14.74
CA ARG A 236 12.96 13.80 15.08
C ARG A 236 11.63 14.43 14.60
N TRP A 237 11.17 14.06 13.39
CA TRP A 237 9.85 14.50 12.91
C TRP A 237 8.73 13.97 13.80
N LEU A 238 8.79 12.69 14.18
CA LEU A 238 7.83 12.08 15.11
C LEU A 238 7.83 12.78 16.47
N THR A 239 9.00 13.09 17.03
CA THR A 239 9.11 13.82 18.32
C THR A 239 8.41 15.18 18.24
N ALA A 240 8.65 15.95 17.17
CA ALA A 240 7.99 17.23 16.96
C ALA A 240 6.46 17.09 16.80
N LEU A 241 6.03 16.04 16.10
CA LEU A 241 4.61 15.73 15.92
C LEU A 241 3.93 15.36 17.25
N LEU A 242 4.57 14.53 18.06
CA LEU A 242 4.08 14.16 19.41
C LEU A 242 3.95 15.37 20.34
N GLN A 243 4.86 16.35 20.25
CA GLN A 243 4.72 17.61 21.00
C GLN A 243 3.50 18.41 20.55
N LYS A 244 3.25 18.49 19.24
CA LYS A 244 2.04 19.14 18.69
C LYS A 244 0.77 18.43 19.16
N ARG A 245 0.75 17.09 19.14
CA ARG A 245 -0.36 16.29 19.60
C ARG A 245 -0.64 16.51 21.10
N ARG A 246 0.38 16.50 21.94
CA ARG A 246 0.25 16.82 23.39
C ARG A 246 -0.37 18.18 23.61
N THR A 247 0.07 19.18 22.86
CA THR A 247 -0.47 20.56 22.96
C THR A 247 -1.94 20.59 22.55
N LEU A 248 -2.32 19.91 21.47
CA LEU A 248 -3.69 19.79 21.01
C LEU A 248 -4.59 19.17 22.10
N TRP A 249 -4.18 18.05 22.68
CA TRP A 249 -4.95 17.32 23.69
C TRP A 249 -5.08 18.12 24.99
N LYS A 250 -3.99 18.75 25.45
CA LYS A 250 -4.01 19.68 26.59
C LYS A 250 -5.00 20.82 26.38
N GLY A 251 -5.03 21.42 25.19
CA GLY A 251 -5.98 22.45 24.82
C GLY A 251 -7.44 22.02 24.86
N ARG A 252 -7.70 20.71 24.76
CA ARG A 252 -9.04 20.08 24.88
C ARG A 252 -9.35 19.59 26.29
N GLY A 253 -8.46 19.79 27.24
CA GLY A 253 -8.64 19.30 28.62
C GLY A 253 -8.45 17.77 28.77
N ILE A 254 -7.85 17.11 27.75
CA ILE A 254 -7.61 15.67 27.77
C ILE A 254 -6.22 15.42 28.35
N ASP A 255 -6.13 14.53 29.34
CA ASP A 255 -4.87 14.07 29.89
C ASP A 255 -4.20 13.07 28.95
N TYR A 256 -3.22 13.56 28.18
CA TYR A 256 -2.50 12.79 27.19
C TYR A 256 -1.85 11.52 27.77
N ASP A 257 -1.26 11.61 28.96
CA ASP A 257 -0.50 10.50 29.56
C ASP A 257 -1.47 9.40 30.04
N LYS A 258 -2.63 9.75 30.58
CA LYS A 258 -3.68 8.77 30.93
C LYS A 258 -4.31 8.11 29.73
N ALA A 259 -4.62 8.88 28.69
CA ALA A 259 -5.22 8.34 27.47
C ALA A 259 -4.25 7.44 26.69
N SER A 260 -2.95 7.75 26.70
CA SER A 260 -1.93 6.92 26.04
C SER A 260 -1.68 5.59 26.79
N VAL A 261 -1.87 5.56 28.12
CA VAL A 261 -1.72 4.35 28.95
C VAL A 261 -2.95 3.46 28.86
N ALA A 262 -4.16 4.03 28.83
CA ALA A 262 -5.41 3.25 28.74
C ALA A 262 -5.53 2.45 27.44
N ALA A 263 -4.89 2.89 26.35
CA ALA A 263 -4.87 2.17 25.08
C ALA A 263 -3.85 1.01 25.01
N ASN A 264 -3.00 0.86 26.03
CA ASN A 264 -2.01 -0.22 26.16
C ASN A 264 -2.42 -1.29 27.17
N ALA A 265 -3.58 -1.16 27.82
CA ALA A 265 -4.16 -2.11 28.75
C ALA A 265 -5.27 -2.95 28.08
#